data_49422af9436e7abd525f904686f5b8af
#
_entry.id   49422af9436e7abd525f904686f5b8af
#
_cell.length_a   1.000
_cell.length_b   1.000
_cell.length_c   1.000
_cell.angle_alpha   90.00
_cell.angle_beta   90.00
_cell.angle_gamma   90.00
#
_symmetry.space_group_name_H-M   'P 1'
#
loop_
_entity.id
_entity.type
_entity.pdbx_description
1 polymer ?
#
loop_
_entity_poly.entity_id
_entity_poly.type
_entity_poly.pdbx_seq_one_letter_code
_entity_poly.pdbx_strand_id
1 'polypeptide(L)'
;TPIRSSAASDVYKRQIPSYSKFWIRDIIRKELNFEGVIFSDDLSMAGAGEESCRVKAAKSIEAGCDMVLICNNRKDAISTINYFDELGIKPSKKISNLKKTTNIDWDELTNFERTVNIKNTLKNMRS
;
A
#
# COMPACT_ATOMS: atom_id res chain seq x y z
N THR A 1 -9.47 -19.52 21.07
CA THR A 1 -8.30 -18.87 20.45
C THR A 1 -7.58 -18.07 21.52
N PRO A 2 -6.29 -18.33 21.83
CA PRO A 2 -5.60 -17.61 22.88
C PRO A 2 -5.40 -16.16 22.50
N ILE A 3 -5.92 -15.25 23.31
CA ILE A 3 -5.65 -13.83 23.27
C ILE A 3 -4.17 -13.64 23.60
N ARG A 4 -3.37 -13.29 22.61
CA ARG A 4 -1.95 -12.94 22.82
C ARG A 4 -1.84 -11.73 23.74
N SER A 5 -0.90 -11.78 24.66
CA SER A 5 -0.71 -10.82 25.75
C SER A 5 -0.73 -9.37 25.25
N SER A 6 -1.45 -8.52 25.97
CA SER A 6 -1.67 -7.09 25.68
C SER A 6 -0.40 -6.27 25.42
N ALA A 7 0.72 -6.60 26.05
CA ALA A 7 1.99 -5.88 25.91
C ALA A 7 2.62 -6.00 24.52
N ALA A 8 2.59 -7.18 23.89
CA ALA A 8 3.08 -7.36 22.52
C ALA A 8 2.19 -6.64 21.50
N SER A 9 0.87 -6.66 21.71
CA SER A 9 -0.11 -5.96 20.87
C SER A 9 0.08 -4.44 20.90
N ASP A 10 0.44 -3.84 22.03
CA ASP A 10 0.61 -2.39 22.16
C ASP A 10 1.88 -1.87 21.46
N VAL A 11 2.96 -2.65 21.43
CA VAL A 11 4.18 -2.27 20.69
C VAL A 11 3.91 -2.26 19.20
N TYR A 12 3.17 -3.25 18.67
CA TYR A 12 2.83 -3.31 17.24
C TYR A 12 1.81 -2.26 16.80
N LYS A 13 0.89 -1.86 17.67
CA LYS A 13 -0.09 -0.80 17.39
C LYS A 13 0.51 0.60 17.28
N ARG A 14 1.70 0.82 17.85
CA ARG A 14 2.41 2.12 17.78
C ARG A 14 3.33 2.25 16.58
N GLN A 15 3.59 1.17 15.84
CA GLN A 15 4.39 1.25 14.63
C GLN A 15 3.58 1.83 13.48
N ILE A 16 4.26 2.60 12.62
CA ILE A 16 3.69 3.05 11.34
C ILE A 16 3.30 1.80 10.55
N PRO A 17 2.05 1.67 10.09
CA PRO A 17 1.56 0.45 9.45
C PRO A 17 2.43 -0.03 8.29
N SER A 18 2.95 0.88 7.47
CA SER A 18 3.82 0.58 6.33
C SER A 18 5.15 -0.10 6.72
N TYR A 19 5.56 -0.06 8.00
CA TYR A 19 6.79 -0.70 8.50
C TYR A 19 6.50 -1.90 9.40
N SER A 20 5.25 -2.24 9.59
CA SER A 20 4.83 -3.29 10.52
C SER A 20 4.64 -4.64 9.82
N LYS A 21 5.57 -5.57 10.11
CA LYS A 21 5.42 -6.97 9.67
C LYS A 21 4.13 -7.60 10.19
N PHE A 22 3.69 -7.23 11.39
CA PHE A 22 2.43 -7.70 11.97
C PHE A 22 1.24 -7.29 11.10
N TRP A 23 1.09 -5.99 10.79
CA TRP A 23 -0.04 -5.54 9.99
C TRP A 23 0.00 -6.08 8.57
N ILE A 24 1.18 -6.07 7.91
CA ILE A 24 1.29 -6.44 6.50
C ILE A 24 1.25 -7.96 6.33
N ARG A 25 2.08 -8.71 7.10
CA ARG A 25 2.21 -10.16 6.89
C ARG A 25 1.18 -10.96 7.66
N ASP A 26 0.92 -10.61 8.92
CA ASP A 26 0.05 -11.44 9.74
C ASP A 26 -1.42 -11.07 9.52
N ILE A 27 -1.78 -9.79 9.50
CA ILE A 27 -3.18 -9.39 9.30
C ILE A 27 -3.54 -9.40 7.81
N ILE A 28 -2.90 -8.57 6.97
CA ILE A 28 -3.33 -8.40 5.57
C ILE A 28 -3.11 -9.68 4.77
N ARG A 29 -1.90 -10.26 4.83
CA ARG A 29 -1.60 -11.45 4.02
C ARG A 29 -2.22 -12.73 4.56
N LYS A 30 -2.12 -13.00 5.88
CA LYS A 30 -2.58 -14.28 6.44
C LYS A 30 -4.05 -14.25 6.85
N GLU A 31 -4.46 -13.31 7.71
CA GLU A 31 -5.83 -13.32 8.23
C GLU A 31 -6.84 -12.89 7.16
N LEU A 32 -6.55 -11.83 6.39
CA LEU A 32 -7.43 -11.36 5.33
C LEU A 32 -7.20 -12.08 3.99
N ASN A 33 -6.19 -12.93 3.90
CA ASN A 33 -5.80 -13.65 2.68
C ASN A 33 -5.69 -12.75 1.43
N PHE A 34 -5.15 -11.53 1.62
CA PHE A 34 -5.03 -10.56 0.53
C PHE A 34 -3.81 -10.87 -0.33
N GLU A 35 -4.03 -11.20 -1.61
CA GLU A 35 -2.99 -11.57 -2.57
C GLU A 35 -2.57 -10.42 -3.49
N GLY A 36 -3.28 -9.31 -3.48
CA GLY A 36 -2.99 -8.12 -4.30
C GLY A 36 -1.68 -7.42 -3.93
N VAL A 37 -1.36 -6.36 -4.68
CA VAL A 37 -0.19 -5.51 -4.42
C VAL A 37 -0.43 -4.61 -3.22
N ILE A 38 0.51 -4.60 -2.27
CA ILE A 38 0.49 -3.72 -1.10
C ILE A 38 1.46 -2.56 -1.35
N PHE A 39 0.93 -1.34 -1.27
CA PHE A 39 1.70 -0.10 -1.33
C PHE A 39 2.01 0.39 0.08
N SER A 40 3.17 1.06 0.26
CA SER A 40 3.36 1.90 1.44
C SER A 40 2.46 3.15 1.35
N ASP A 41 2.32 3.87 2.45
CA ASP A 41 1.92 5.28 2.40
C ASP A 41 3.03 6.14 1.79
N ASP A 42 2.76 7.43 1.52
CA ASP A 42 3.78 8.35 1.03
C ASP A 42 4.90 8.55 2.06
N LEU A 43 6.09 8.06 1.71
CA LEU A 43 7.26 8.08 2.59
C LEU A 43 7.88 9.49 2.73
N SER A 44 7.45 10.46 1.93
CA SER A 44 7.86 11.86 2.04
C SER A 44 7.08 12.64 3.10
N MET A 45 5.97 12.08 3.61
CA MET A 45 5.16 12.71 4.65
C MET A 45 5.89 12.79 5.99
N ALA A 46 5.65 13.86 6.75
CA ALA A 46 6.17 14.01 8.11
C ALA A 46 5.76 12.86 9.04
N GLY A 47 4.53 12.35 8.90
CA GLY A 47 4.03 11.20 9.65
C GLY A 47 4.72 9.87 9.34
N ALA A 48 5.50 9.80 8.26
CA ALA A 48 6.29 8.61 7.92
C ALA A 48 7.60 8.47 8.72
N GLY A 49 7.88 9.39 9.66
CA GLY A 49 9.08 9.40 10.49
C GLY A 49 10.20 10.28 9.93
N GLU A 50 11.23 10.51 10.75
CA GLU A 50 12.32 11.46 10.47
C GLU A 50 13.47 10.89 9.61
N GLU A 51 13.50 9.59 9.41
CA GLU A 51 14.53 8.92 8.61
C GLU A 51 14.46 9.31 7.12
N SER A 52 15.56 9.13 6.40
CA SER A 52 15.59 9.36 4.96
C SER A 52 14.60 8.44 4.22
N CYS A 53 14.03 8.91 3.09
CA CYS A 53 13.06 8.13 2.31
C CYS A 53 13.60 6.76 1.89
N ARG A 54 14.89 6.64 1.57
CA ARG A 54 15.54 5.35 1.21
C ARG A 54 15.50 4.33 2.35
N VAL A 55 15.73 4.78 3.59
CA VAL A 55 15.68 3.90 4.78
C VAL A 55 14.23 3.48 5.07
N LYS A 56 13.30 4.44 5.02
CA LYS A 56 11.86 4.17 5.17
C LYS A 56 11.35 3.19 4.11
N ALA A 57 11.81 3.34 2.87
CA ALA A 57 11.46 2.46 1.77
C ALA A 57 11.98 1.03 1.99
N ALA A 58 13.23 0.87 2.41
CA ALA A 58 13.78 -0.45 2.74
C ALA A 58 12.99 -1.13 3.86
N LYS A 59 12.64 -0.39 4.92
CA LYS A 59 11.78 -0.90 6.01
C LYS A 59 10.39 -1.35 5.52
N SER A 60 9.77 -0.60 4.59
CA SER A 60 8.47 -0.96 4.01
C SER A 60 8.54 -2.26 3.22
N ILE A 61 9.55 -2.41 2.37
CA ILE A 61 9.78 -3.66 1.60
C ILE A 61 10.08 -4.83 2.55
N GLU A 62 10.92 -4.61 3.56
CA GLU A 62 11.21 -5.64 4.57
C GLU A 62 9.96 -6.03 5.37
N ALA A 63 9.06 -5.09 5.65
CA ALA A 63 7.79 -5.37 6.31
C ALA A 63 6.84 -6.20 5.43
N GLY A 64 6.97 -6.14 4.10
CA GLY A 64 6.19 -6.93 3.16
C GLY A 64 5.37 -6.12 2.16
N CYS A 65 5.60 -4.80 2.04
CA CYS A 65 5.07 -4.01 0.93
C CYS A 65 5.69 -4.48 -0.40
N ASP A 66 4.90 -4.46 -1.45
CA ASP A 66 5.36 -4.78 -2.82
C ASP A 66 5.88 -3.54 -3.55
N MET A 67 5.38 -2.37 -3.19
CA MET A 67 5.74 -1.08 -3.76
C MET A 67 5.80 0.00 -2.68
N VAL A 68 6.60 1.02 -2.92
CA VAL A 68 6.72 2.19 -2.05
C VAL A 68 6.35 3.46 -2.80
N LEU A 69 5.77 4.43 -2.10
CA LEU A 69 5.38 5.71 -2.66
C LEU A 69 6.29 6.83 -2.10
N ILE A 70 6.81 7.65 -2.99
CA ILE A 70 7.53 8.89 -2.68
C ILE A 70 6.95 9.97 -3.56
N CYS A 71 6.08 10.81 -3.00
CA CYS A 71 5.35 11.81 -3.73
C CYS A 71 6.08 13.17 -3.70
N ASN A 72 5.97 13.92 -4.79
CA ASN A 72 6.44 15.31 -4.89
C ASN A 72 7.94 15.54 -4.57
N ASN A 73 8.75 14.49 -4.50
CA ASN A 73 10.19 14.57 -4.22
C ASN A 73 10.99 13.66 -5.15
N ARG A 74 11.27 14.17 -6.37
CA ARG A 74 12.02 13.42 -7.39
C ARG A 74 13.43 13.03 -6.92
N LYS A 75 14.10 13.89 -6.13
CA LYS A 75 15.45 13.62 -5.63
C LYS A 75 15.47 12.39 -4.73
N ASP A 76 14.55 12.33 -3.79
CA ASP A 76 14.43 11.19 -2.87
C ASP A 76 13.97 9.91 -3.58
N ALA A 77 13.10 10.04 -4.59
CA ALA A 77 12.70 8.89 -5.40
C ALA A 77 13.91 8.28 -6.15
N ILE A 78 14.72 9.09 -6.81
CA ILE A 78 15.95 8.63 -7.49
C ILE A 78 16.94 8.02 -6.48
N SER A 79 17.17 8.69 -5.34
CA SER A 79 18.05 8.18 -4.28
C SER A 79 17.59 6.82 -3.76
N THR A 80 16.27 6.61 -3.66
CA THR A 80 15.70 5.33 -3.20
C THR A 80 15.87 4.23 -4.25
N ILE A 81 15.70 4.54 -5.54
CA ILE A 81 15.92 3.58 -6.64
C ILE A 81 17.37 3.11 -6.62
N ASN A 82 18.33 4.04 -6.57
CA ASN A 82 19.74 3.69 -6.52
C ASN A 82 20.07 2.83 -5.28
N TYR A 83 19.50 3.16 -4.13
CA TYR A 83 19.69 2.38 -2.92
C TYR A 83 19.11 0.96 -3.01
N PHE A 84 17.97 0.78 -3.67
CA PHE A 84 17.41 -0.54 -3.92
C PHE A 84 18.27 -1.37 -4.86
N ASP A 85 18.86 -0.75 -5.88
CA ASP A 85 19.81 -1.40 -6.79
C ASP A 85 21.08 -1.85 -6.05
N GLU A 86 21.63 -0.99 -5.18
CA GLU A 86 22.79 -1.31 -4.33
C GLU A 86 22.51 -2.50 -3.40
N LEU A 87 21.30 -2.58 -2.82
CA LEU A 87 20.87 -3.68 -1.96
C LEU A 87 20.44 -4.93 -2.73
N GLY A 88 20.38 -4.89 -4.05
CA GLY A 88 19.91 -5.98 -4.89
C GLY A 88 18.43 -6.33 -4.70
N ILE A 89 17.60 -5.38 -4.26
CA ILE A 89 16.16 -5.59 -4.06
C ILE A 89 15.50 -5.82 -5.42
N LYS A 90 14.82 -6.95 -5.56
CA LYS A 90 14.12 -7.30 -6.81
C LYS A 90 12.66 -6.85 -6.75
N PRO A 91 12.08 -6.43 -7.89
CA PRO A 91 10.66 -6.12 -7.98
C PRO A 91 9.78 -7.29 -7.54
N SER A 92 8.70 -7.01 -6.82
CA SER A 92 7.71 -8.03 -6.48
C SER A 92 7.05 -8.59 -7.74
N LYS A 93 6.95 -9.92 -7.83
CA LYS A 93 6.24 -10.59 -8.93
C LYS A 93 4.75 -10.20 -9.00
N LYS A 94 4.17 -9.76 -7.90
CA LYS A 94 2.76 -9.32 -7.80
C LYS A 94 2.47 -8.05 -8.61
N ILE A 95 3.49 -7.22 -8.89
CA ILE A 95 3.34 -5.99 -9.68
C ILE A 95 2.77 -6.26 -11.07
N SER A 96 3.08 -7.43 -11.65
CA SER A 96 2.51 -7.84 -12.94
C SER A 96 0.98 -7.95 -12.93
N ASN A 97 0.37 -8.19 -11.75
CA ASN A 97 -1.08 -8.31 -11.58
C ASN A 97 -1.80 -6.94 -11.68
N LEU A 98 -1.05 -5.82 -11.65
CA LEU A 98 -1.61 -4.48 -11.89
C LEU A 98 -1.84 -4.19 -13.37
N LYS A 99 -1.39 -5.06 -14.27
CA LYS A 99 -1.64 -4.88 -15.70
C LYS A 99 -3.13 -5.00 -15.98
N LYS A 100 -3.63 -4.07 -16.79
CA LYS A 100 -5.00 -4.08 -17.27
C LYS A 100 -5.28 -5.40 -18.03
N THR A 101 -6.29 -6.13 -17.60
CA THR A 101 -6.69 -7.42 -18.20
C THR A 101 -7.91 -7.30 -19.12
N THR A 102 -8.68 -6.22 -19.00
CA THR A 102 -9.89 -5.96 -19.77
C THR A 102 -9.89 -4.53 -20.30
N ASN A 103 -10.37 -4.34 -21.52
CA ASN A 103 -10.65 -3.02 -22.09
C ASN A 103 -12.13 -2.73 -21.86
N ILE A 104 -12.44 -1.91 -20.86
CA ILE A 104 -13.78 -1.35 -20.68
C ILE A 104 -13.73 0.06 -21.27
N ASP A 105 -14.56 0.34 -22.25
CA ASP A 105 -14.70 1.67 -22.81
C ASP A 105 -15.39 2.61 -21.80
N TRP A 106 -15.12 3.92 -21.92
CA TRP A 106 -15.71 4.92 -21.01
C TRP A 106 -17.24 4.95 -21.10
N ASP A 107 -17.77 4.82 -22.29
CA ASP A 107 -19.23 4.82 -22.52
C ASP A 107 -19.87 3.57 -21.91
N GLU A 108 -19.24 2.40 -22.05
CA GLU A 108 -19.67 1.17 -21.41
C GLU A 108 -19.64 1.31 -19.88
N LEU A 109 -18.56 1.85 -19.29
CA LEU A 109 -18.42 2.05 -17.86
C LEU A 109 -19.49 3.02 -17.31
N THR A 110 -19.77 4.11 -18.02
CA THR A 110 -20.74 5.13 -17.58
C THR A 110 -22.18 4.64 -17.61
N ASN A 111 -22.49 3.71 -18.51
CA ASN A 111 -23.82 3.11 -18.68
C ASN A 111 -24.00 1.80 -17.90
N PHE A 112 -22.96 1.32 -17.21
CA PHE A 112 -23.06 0.12 -16.40
C PHE A 112 -24.11 0.33 -15.29
N GLU A 113 -25.02 -0.63 -15.11
CA GLU A 113 -26.13 -0.54 -14.14
C GLU A 113 -25.65 -0.12 -12.75
N ARG A 114 -24.56 -0.71 -12.27
CA ARG A 114 -23.93 -0.35 -10.99
C ARG A 114 -23.47 1.12 -10.94
N THR A 115 -22.91 1.63 -12.03
CA THR A 115 -22.45 3.02 -12.12
C THR A 115 -23.64 3.99 -12.07
N VAL A 116 -24.72 3.67 -12.78
CA VAL A 116 -25.96 4.45 -12.78
C VAL A 116 -26.57 4.45 -11.38
N ASN A 117 -26.65 3.31 -10.72
CA ASN A 117 -27.20 3.18 -9.37
C ASN A 117 -26.38 3.99 -8.34
N ILE A 118 -25.04 3.94 -8.40
CA ILE A 118 -24.16 4.74 -7.53
C ILE A 118 -24.39 6.24 -7.78
N LYS A 119 -24.45 6.69 -9.03
CA LYS A 119 -24.71 8.10 -9.36
C LYS A 119 -26.06 8.58 -8.81
N ASN A 120 -27.10 7.76 -8.91
CA ASN A 120 -28.42 8.08 -8.38
C ASN A 120 -28.42 8.16 -6.84
N THR A 121 -27.77 7.21 -6.17
CA THR A 121 -27.60 7.23 -4.71
C THR A 121 -26.89 8.50 -4.25
N LEU A 122 -25.78 8.88 -4.90
CA LEU A 122 -25.02 10.09 -4.55
C LEU A 122 -25.82 11.38 -4.78
N LYS A 123 -26.66 11.43 -5.81
CA LYS A 123 -27.57 12.57 -6.03
C LYS A 123 -28.58 12.72 -4.89
N ASN A 124 -29.18 11.60 -4.47
CA ASN A 124 -30.16 11.60 -3.38
C ASN A 124 -29.58 11.94 -2.00
N MET A 125 -28.27 11.73 -1.80
CA MET A 125 -27.58 12.11 -0.56
C MET A 125 -27.24 13.61 -0.49
N ARG A 126 -27.33 14.34 -1.61
CA ARG A 126 -27.05 15.79 -1.69
C ARG A 126 -28.31 16.66 -1.62
N SER A 127 -29.46 16.06 -1.66
CA SER A 127 -30.78 16.71 -1.47
C SER A 127 -31.21 16.61 0.00
#